data_971884dc98445c3d511b53b2b27066d0
#
_entry.id   971884dc98445c3d511b53b2b27066d0
#
_cell.length_a   1.000
_cell.length_b   1.000
_cell.length_c   1.000
_cell.angle_alpha   90.00
_cell.angle_beta   90.00
_cell.angle_gamma   90.00
#
_symmetry.space_group_name_H-M   'P 1'
#
loop_
_entity.id
_entity.type
_entity.pdbx_description
1 polymer ?
#
loop_
_entity_poly.entity_id
_entity_poly.type
_entity_poly.pdbx_seq_one_letter_code
_entity_poly.pdbx_strand_id
1 'polypeptide(L)'
;NIKLFILTTNTNFYINFESMSIEKIKTLIIGSGPAGYTAAIYASRADLKPVLYTGMEPGGQLTTTTDVDNFPGYPNGIDGPKMMEELKAQAERFGTDVRIGEATKVAFSKSKDDLHEITIDHDKVVHAKTVIISTGASAKYLGLESEQRLIGGGVSACAVCDGFFYKGQEVAIVGGGDTAAEEATYLANICSKVTMLVRRDEMRASKAMQHRVNSKENIDLRYNTEVVEVVGENVVEGLKIINNKTKETETINITGFFVAIGHKPNTDLFKDQLEMDETGYIITNGKTTKTNIPGVFASGDVQDKEYRQAVTAAGTGCMAALDAERYLASIGD
;
A
#
# COMPACT_ATOMS: atom_id res chain seq x y z
N ASN A 1 20.52 -1.91 24.05
CA ASN A 1 20.35 -0.60 24.70
C ASN A 1 20.49 -0.77 26.19
N ILE A 2 21.50 -0.08 26.76
CA ILE A 2 21.79 -0.10 28.20
C ILE A 2 21.22 1.20 28.77
N LYS A 3 20.15 1.12 29.58
CA LYS A 3 19.71 2.25 30.41
C LYS A 3 20.44 2.20 31.74
N LEU A 4 21.18 3.26 32.04
CA LEU A 4 21.90 3.41 33.30
C LEU A 4 20.97 4.04 34.34
N PHE A 5 20.61 3.32 35.42
CA PHE A 5 19.97 3.85 36.59
C PHE A 5 20.98 3.98 37.71
N ILE A 6 21.21 5.21 38.20
CA ILE A 6 22.07 5.47 39.37
C ILE A 6 21.17 5.67 40.57
N LEU A 7 21.17 4.72 41.49
CA LEU A 7 20.54 4.87 42.82
C LEU A 7 21.63 5.18 43.82
N THR A 8 21.61 6.35 44.45
CA THR A 8 22.52 6.72 45.54
C THR A 8 21.90 6.38 46.87
N THR A 9 22.41 5.34 47.54
CA THR A 9 22.32 5.19 48.99
C THR A 9 23.72 5.16 49.57
N ASN A 10 23.91 5.82 50.72
CA ASN A 10 25.20 6.05 51.35
C ASN A 10 26.21 4.91 51.20
N THR A 11 27.33 5.22 50.54
CA THR A 11 28.62 4.49 50.49
C THR A 11 28.82 3.31 49.53
N ASN A 12 27.84 2.86 48.73
CA ASN A 12 28.12 1.90 47.67
C ASN A 12 27.36 2.24 46.36
N PHE A 13 28.08 2.45 45.25
CA PHE A 13 27.49 2.59 43.93
C PHE A 13 27.23 1.16 43.36
N TYR A 14 25.97 0.77 43.31
CA TYR A 14 25.58 -0.40 42.54
C TYR A 14 25.10 0.02 41.14
N ILE A 15 25.81 -0.34 40.10
CA ILE A 15 25.36 -0.21 38.75
C ILE A 15 24.56 -1.48 38.48
N ASN A 16 23.24 -1.40 38.51
CA ASN A 16 22.38 -2.49 38.04
C ASN A 16 22.29 -2.42 36.51
N PHE A 17 22.95 -3.34 35.85
CA PHE A 17 22.73 -3.63 34.44
C PHE A 17 21.50 -4.52 34.35
N GLU A 18 20.31 -3.98 34.18
CA GLU A 18 19.21 -4.76 33.67
C GLU A 18 19.53 -5.07 32.20
N SER A 19 19.89 -6.31 31.91
CA SER A 19 19.91 -6.80 30.54
C SER A 19 18.45 -6.77 30.08
N MET A 20 18.10 -5.76 29.28
CA MET A 20 16.80 -5.74 28.62
C MET A 20 16.73 -7.00 27.75
N SER A 21 15.94 -7.99 28.18
CA SER A 21 15.70 -9.19 27.41
C SER A 21 15.04 -8.75 26.09
N ILE A 22 15.62 -9.16 24.95
CA ILE A 22 15.03 -8.91 23.64
C ILE A 22 13.65 -9.56 23.62
N GLU A 23 12.63 -8.80 23.27
CA GLU A 23 11.26 -9.28 23.17
C GLU A 23 11.14 -10.34 22.07
N LYS A 24 10.59 -11.51 22.43
CA LYS A 24 10.33 -12.60 21.49
C LYS A 24 8.85 -12.63 21.12
N ILE A 25 8.57 -12.56 19.83
CA ILE A 25 7.23 -12.50 19.24
C ILE A 25 7.02 -13.78 18.43
N LYS A 26 5.86 -14.45 18.60
CA LYS A 26 5.52 -15.63 17.81
C LYS A 26 5.23 -15.25 16.35
N THR A 27 4.36 -14.27 16.16
CA THR A 27 4.00 -13.75 14.83
C THR A 27 4.06 -12.23 14.83
N LEU A 28 4.97 -11.65 14.05
CA LEU A 28 5.06 -10.21 13.85
C LEU A 28 4.38 -9.82 12.54
N ILE A 29 3.58 -8.77 12.56
CA ILE A 29 2.95 -8.19 11.36
C ILE A 29 3.48 -6.77 11.19
N ILE A 30 3.97 -6.44 9.99
CA ILE A 30 4.50 -5.13 9.63
C ILE A 30 3.54 -4.46 8.65
N GLY A 31 2.84 -3.42 9.09
CA GLY A 31 1.86 -2.67 8.32
C GLY A 31 0.42 -2.95 8.75
N SER A 32 -0.41 -1.93 8.69
CA SER A 32 -1.78 -1.88 9.26
C SER A 32 -2.88 -1.61 8.23
N GLY A 33 -2.59 -1.78 6.94
CA GLY A 33 -3.62 -1.75 5.91
C GLY A 33 -4.59 -2.94 6.00
N PRO A 34 -5.53 -3.07 5.06
CA PRO A 34 -6.50 -4.17 5.04
C PRO A 34 -5.85 -5.56 5.10
N ALA A 35 -4.68 -5.74 4.47
CA ALA A 35 -3.90 -6.98 4.54
C ALA A 35 -3.41 -7.26 5.96
N GLY A 36 -2.78 -6.26 6.62
CA GLY A 36 -2.20 -6.40 7.95
C GLY A 36 -3.25 -6.68 9.03
N TYR A 37 -4.34 -5.92 9.07
CA TYR A 37 -5.42 -6.17 10.03
C TYR A 37 -6.13 -7.49 9.77
N THR A 38 -6.34 -7.88 8.50
CA THR A 38 -6.92 -9.20 8.20
C THR A 38 -5.98 -10.33 8.64
N ALA A 39 -4.68 -10.22 8.37
CA ALA A 39 -3.69 -11.18 8.86
C ALA A 39 -3.72 -11.26 10.40
N ALA A 40 -3.80 -10.13 11.08
CA ALA A 40 -3.89 -10.06 12.54
C ALA A 40 -5.13 -10.76 13.10
N ILE A 41 -6.31 -10.54 12.49
CA ILE A 41 -7.56 -11.20 12.87
C ILE A 41 -7.42 -12.74 12.78
N TYR A 42 -6.91 -13.24 11.65
CA TYR A 42 -6.77 -14.68 11.43
C TYR A 42 -5.69 -15.29 12.32
N ALA A 43 -4.54 -14.62 12.46
CA ALA A 43 -3.46 -15.08 13.36
C ALA A 43 -3.89 -15.11 14.82
N SER A 44 -4.63 -14.10 15.31
CA SER A 44 -5.17 -14.09 16.67
C SER A 44 -6.16 -15.23 16.90
N ARG A 45 -7.05 -15.50 15.93
CA ARG A 45 -8.02 -16.59 16.02
C ARG A 45 -7.37 -17.98 16.01
N ALA A 46 -6.15 -18.10 15.47
CA ALA A 46 -5.32 -19.31 15.50
C ALA A 46 -4.37 -19.36 16.71
N ASP A 47 -4.54 -18.47 17.71
CA ASP A 47 -3.68 -18.34 18.92
C ASP A 47 -2.18 -18.13 18.60
N LEU A 48 -1.89 -17.46 17.50
CA LEU A 48 -0.52 -17.11 17.12
C LEU A 48 0.02 -15.88 17.87
N LYS A 49 -0.80 -15.23 18.71
CA LYS A 49 -0.47 -14.07 19.55
C LYS A 49 0.26 -12.99 18.75
N PRO A 50 -0.35 -12.47 17.67
CA PRO A 50 0.31 -11.55 16.79
C PRO A 50 0.55 -10.19 17.47
N VAL A 51 1.73 -9.63 17.20
CA VAL A 51 2.05 -8.22 17.43
C VAL A 51 2.06 -7.54 16.07
N LEU A 52 1.31 -6.45 15.93
CA LEU A 52 1.26 -5.67 14.70
C LEU A 52 1.84 -4.28 14.93
N TYR A 53 2.85 -3.92 14.15
CA TYR A 53 3.34 -2.54 14.08
C TYR A 53 2.72 -1.81 12.89
N THR A 54 2.10 -0.66 13.17
CA THR A 54 1.26 0.06 12.20
C THR A 54 2.03 0.78 11.11
N GLY A 55 3.29 1.09 11.34
CA GLY A 55 4.00 2.11 10.61
C GLY A 55 3.60 3.51 11.08
N MET A 56 4.05 4.54 10.35
CA MET A 56 3.80 5.95 10.67
C MET A 56 2.38 6.40 10.28
N GLU A 57 1.71 5.67 9.39
CA GLU A 57 0.34 5.94 8.92
C GLU A 57 -0.58 4.77 9.28
N PRO A 58 -1.10 4.72 10.55
CA PRO A 58 -1.99 3.66 11.01
C PRO A 58 -3.24 3.55 10.13
N GLY A 59 -3.48 2.38 9.53
CA GLY A 59 -4.58 2.13 8.60
C GLY A 59 -4.18 2.19 7.13
N GLY A 60 -3.02 2.77 6.81
CA GLY A 60 -2.49 2.85 5.45
C GLY A 60 -3.35 3.68 4.49
N GLN A 61 -3.27 3.40 3.20
CA GLN A 61 -3.85 4.26 2.15
C GLN A 61 -5.35 4.54 2.27
N LEU A 62 -6.14 3.63 2.83
CA LEU A 62 -7.57 3.87 3.00
C LEU A 62 -7.89 5.01 3.98
N THR A 63 -6.95 5.43 4.81
CA THR A 63 -7.14 6.59 5.69
C THR A 63 -7.08 7.93 4.96
N THR A 64 -6.62 7.93 3.71
CA THR A 64 -6.56 9.13 2.86
C THR A 64 -7.69 9.20 1.83
N THR A 65 -8.57 8.19 1.79
CA THR A 65 -9.77 8.20 0.94
C THR A 65 -11.03 8.51 1.74
N THR A 66 -12.05 9.03 1.10
CA THR A 66 -13.34 9.33 1.74
C THR A 66 -14.24 8.10 1.69
N ASP A 67 -14.84 7.80 0.55
CA ASP A 67 -15.84 6.76 0.42
C ASP A 67 -15.24 5.46 -0.16
N VAL A 68 -15.53 4.34 0.50
CA VAL A 68 -15.18 2.98 0.06
C VAL A 68 -16.48 2.24 -0.24
N ASP A 69 -16.84 2.17 -1.52
CA ASP A 69 -18.08 1.53 -2.00
C ASP A 69 -17.87 0.10 -2.50
N ASN A 70 -16.63 -0.32 -2.68
CA ASN A 70 -16.28 -1.57 -3.33
C ASN A 70 -15.74 -2.66 -2.37
N PHE A 71 -15.83 -2.44 -1.05
CA PHE A 71 -15.48 -3.47 -0.07
C PHE A 71 -16.74 -4.22 0.37
N PRO A 72 -16.84 -5.56 0.14
CA PRO A 72 -18.01 -6.34 0.51
C PRO A 72 -18.29 -6.30 2.01
N GLY A 73 -19.56 -6.11 2.38
CA GLY A 73 -20.02 -6.02 3.76
C GLY A 73 -20.56 -4.63 4.14
N TYR A 74 -20.31 -3.63 3.30
CA TYR A 74 -20.80 -2.26 3.50
C TYR A 74 -21.77 -1.87 2.36
N PRO A 75 -23.05 -2.22 2.45
CA PRO A 75 -24.01 -2.02 1.37
C PRO A 75 -24.34 -0.55 1.06
N ASN A 76 -23.97 0.36 1.95
CA ASN A 76 -24.15 1.80 1.80
C ASN A 76 -22.81 2.55 1.70
N GLY A 77 -21.71 1.84 1.37
CA GLY A 77 -20.38 2.39 1.49
C GLY A 77 -19.93 2.60 2.94
N ILE A 78 -18.68 2.98 3.11
CA ILE A 78 -18.09 3.35 4.40
C ILE A 78 -16.98 4.36 4.17
N ASP A 79 -16.81 5.30 5.09
CA ASP A 79 -15.64 6.17 5.15
C ASP A 79 -14.36 5.35 5.39
N GLY A 80 -13.32 5.62 4.61
CA GLY A 80 -12.08 4.83 4.65
C GLY A 80 -11.42 4.80 6.02
N PRO A 81 -11.17 5.94 6.69
CA PRO A 81 -10.68 5.98 8.07
C PRO A 81 -11.52 5.14 9.03
N LYS A 82 -12.85 5.26 8.97
CA LYS A 82 -13.78 4.50 9.80
C LYS A 82 -13.67 2.99 9.57
N MET A 83 -13.56 2.57 8.30
CA MET A 83 -13.35 1.16 7.98
C MET A 83 -12.06 0.62 8.61
N MET A 84 -10.99 1.40 8.58
CA MET A 84 -9.71 0.98 9.16
C MET A 84 -9.76 0.94 10.69
N GLU A 85 -10.51 1.85 11.34
CA GLU A 85 -10.78 1.78 12.78
C GLU A 85 -11.58 0.52 13.15
N GLU A 86 -12.59 0.14 12.36
CA GLU A 86 -13.38 -1.08 12.59
C GLU A 86 -12.54 -2.35 12.42
N LEU A 87 -11.66 -2.40 11.40
CA LEU A 87 -10.74 -3.53 11.19
C LEU A 87 -9.72 -3.65 12.34
N LYS A 88 -9.17 -2.52 12.81
CA LYS A 88 -8.30 -2.45 13.99
C LYS A 88 -9.03 -3.00 15.22
N ALA A 89 -10.20 -2.47 15.53
CA ALA A 89 -11.00 -2.88 16.68
C ALA A 89 -11.34 -4.37 16.61
N GLN A 90 -11.60 -4.92 15.42
CA GLN A 90 -11.83 -6.35 15.23
C GLN A 90 -10.57 -7.17 15.53
N ALA A 91 -9.39 -6.74 15.09
CA ALA A 91 -8.12 -7.42 15.38
C ALA A 91 -7.81 -7.40 16.89
N GLU A 92 -7.93 -6.25 17.54
CA GLU A 92 -7.74 -6.08 18.98
C GLU A 92 -8.72 -6.93 19.81
N ARG A 93 -9.98 -7.02 19.38
CA ARG A 93 -10.99 -7.87 20.02
C ARG A 93 -10.60 -9.35 20.07
N PHE A 94 -9.84 -9.84 19.08
CA PHE A 94 -9.32 -11.21 19.06
C PHE A 94 -7.96 -11.35 19.74
N GLY A 95 -7.40 -10.26 20.29
CA GLY A 95 -6.17 -10.31 21.07
C GLY A 95 -4.89 -9.95 20.31
N THR A 96 -5.01 -9.28 19.14
CA THR A 96 -3.84 -8.68 18.50
C THR A 96 -3.31 -7.55 19.36
N ASP A 97 -2.00 -7.54 19.61
CA ASP A 97 -1.29 -6.41 20.21
C ASP A 97 -0.91 -5.42 19.09
N VAL A 98 -1.73 -4.38 18.92
CA VAL A 98 -1.51 -3.34 17.92
C VAL A 98 -0.68 -2.21 18.50
N ARG A 99 0.49 -1.97 17.91
CA ARG A 99 1.47 -0.98 18.37
C ARG A 99 1.76 0.05 17.30
N ILE A 100 1.89 1.30 17.68
CA ILE A 100 2.44 2.35 16.83
C ILE A 100 3.96 2.16 16.79
N GLY A 101 4.55 2.28 15.61
CA GLY A 101 5.98 2.16 15.38
C GLY A 101 6.29 1.67 13.99
N GLU A 102 7.48 1.98 13.51
CA GLU A 102 7.97 1.65 12.17
C GLU A 102 9.11 0.65 12.24
N ALA A 103 9.03 -0.42 11.43
CA ALA A 103 10.18 -1.29 11.22
C ALA A 103 11.23 -0.55 10.36
N THR A 104 12.41 -0.31 10.94
CA THR A 104 13.47 0.49 10.31
C THR A 104 14.68 -0.33 9.87
N LYS A 105 14.81 -1.58 10.38
CA LYS A 105 15.82 -2.54 9.94
C LYS A 105 15.30 -3.95 10.13
N VAL A 106 15.71 -4.84 9.23
CA VAL A 106 15.42 -6.28 9.34
C VAL A 106 16.69 -7.09 9.11
N ALA A 107 16.78 -8.24 9.79
CA ALA A 107 17.78 -9.27 9.53
C ALA A 107 17.07 -10.63 9.58
N PHE A 108 16.69 -11.14 8.41
CA PHE A 108 15.97 -12.40 8.29
C PHE A 108 16.96 -13.59 8.33
N SER A 109 16.70 -14.56 9.22
CA SER A 109 17.43 -15.82 9.22
C SER A 109 16.96 -16.74 8.09
N LYS A 110 17.91 -17.46 7.49
CA LYS A 110 17.62 -18.53 6.52
C LYS A 110 17.42 -19.89 7.18
N SER A 111 17.72 -19.99 8.48
CA SER A 111 17.50 -21.18 9.28
C SER A 111 16.10 -21.19 9.86
N LYS A 112 15.44 -22.35 9.86
CA LYS A 112 14.11 -22.53 10.48
C LYS A 112 14.15 -22.50 12.01
N ASP A 113 15.33 -22.73 12.58
CA ASP A 113 15.54 -22.81 14.04
C ASP A 113 15.82 -21.45 14.68
N ASP A 114 16.18 -20.46 13.85
CA ASP A 114 16.55 -19.11 14.30
C ASP A 114 15.38 -18.14 14.20
N LEU A 115 15.41 -17.11 15.03
CA LEU A 115 14.44 -16.01 14.98
C LEU A 115 14.89 -14.95 13.98
N HIS A 116 13.91 -14.28 13.37
CA HIS A 116 14.13 -13.07 12.59
C HIS A 116 14.31 -11.89 13.53
N GLU A 117 15.29 -11.02 13.25
CA GLU A 117 15.52 -9.78 14.00
C GLU A 117 14.93 -8.59 13.28
N ILE A 118 14.14 -7.80 13.98
CA ILE A 118 13.52 -6.57 13.46
C ILE A 118 13.79 -5.42 14.41
N THR A 119 14.27 -4.30 13.89
CA THR A 119 14.42 -3.06 14.65
C THR A 119 13.23 -2.14 14.40
N ILE A 120 12.61 -1.69 15.47
CA ILE A 120 11.49 -0.74 15.47
C ILE A 120 12.01 0.62 15.94
N ASP A 121 11.59 1.69 15.27
CA ASP A 121 11.90 3.09 15.61
C ASP A 121 13.38 3.36 15.87
N HIS A 122 14.25 2.67 15.10
CA HIS A 122 15.72 2.75 15.11
C HIS A 122 16.43 2.17 16.36
N ASP A 123 15.73 1.86 17.44
CA ASP A 123 16.39 1.47 18.70
C ASP A 123 15.82 0.22 19.38
N LYS A 124 14.54 -0.10 19.18
CA LYS A 124 13.92 -1.27 19.80
C LYS A 124 14.10 -2.51 18.92
N VAL A 125 14.87 -3.48 19.39
CA VAL A 125 15.05 -4.77 18.70
C VAL A 125 14.04 -5.79 19.22
N VAL A 126 13.34 -6.46 18.31
CA VAL A 126 12.44 -7.58 18.57
C VAL A 126 12.84 -8.79 17.75
N HIS A 127 12.64 -9.99 18.29
CA HIS A 127 12.86 -11.24 17.60
C HIS A 127 11.53 -11.94 17.32
N ALA A 128 11.30 -12.36 16.08
CA ALA A 128 10.07 -13.01 15.66
C ALA A 128 10.32 -14.40 15.06
N LYS A 129 9.42 -15.36 15.32
CA LYS A 129 9.45 -16.67 14.65
C LYS A 129 8.87 -16.62 13.25
N THR A 130 7.82 -15.84 13.07
CA THR A 130 7.23 -15.55 11.76
C THR A 130 7.03 -14.06 11.58
N VAL A 131 7.18 -13.60 10.34
CA VAL A 131 6.97 -12.21 9.95
C VAL A 131 6.03 -12.15 8.76
N ILE A 132 4.94 -11.37 8.89
CA ILE A 132 4.03 -11.08 7.78
C ILE A 132 4.25 -9.62 7.37
N ILE A 133 4.68 -9.42 6.12
CA ILE A 133 4.93 -8.11 5.54
C ILE A 133 3.68 -7.65 4.81
N SER A 134 3.09 -6.55 5.28
CA SER A 134 1.85 -5.96 4.76
C SER A 134 2.01 -4.44 4.55
N THR A 135 3.20 -4.02 4.12
CA THR A 135 3.58 -2.61 4.02
C THR A 135 2.97 -1.86 2.84
N GLY A 136 2.28 -2.59 1.95
CA GLY A 136 1.56 -2.01 0.82
C GLY A 136 2.46 -1.44 -0.29
N ALA A 137 1.87 -0.58 -1.12
CA ALA A 137 2.54 0.16 -2.18
C ALA A 137 1.99 1.58 -2.23
N SER A 138 2.82 2.55 -2.55
CA SER A 138 2.44 3.96 -2.66
C SER A 138 2.22 4.34 -4.12
N ALA A 139 1.12 5.03 -4.41
CA ALA A 139 0.89 5.60 -5.73
C ALA A 139 1.94 6.66 -6.05
N LYS A 140 2.35 6.73 -7.32
CA LYS A 140 3.19 7.81 -7.82
C LYS A 140 2.32 8.96 -8.29
N TYR A 141 2.68 10.16 -7.89
CA TYR A 141 2.05 11.41 -8.31
C TYR A 141 3.02 12.23 -9.15
N LEU A 142 2.52 13.27 -9.81
CA LEU A 142 3.34 14.18 -10.61
C LEU A 142 4.22 15.09 -9.76
N GLY A 143 3.87 15.26 -8.49
CA GLY A 143 4.59 16.11 -7.53
C GLY A 143 4.21 17.58 -7.62
N LEU A 144 3.05 17.89 -8.20
CA LEU A 144 2.54 19.26 -8.25
C LEU A 144 1.85 19.60 -6.91
N GLU A 145 2.09 20.79 -6.39
CA GLU A 145 1.44 21.24 -5.16
C GLU A 145 -0.09 21.27 -5.29
N SER A 146 -0.59 21.69 -6.47
CA SER A 146 -2.01 21.70 -6.79
C SER A 146 -2.62 20.30 -6.86
N GLU A 147 -1.85 19.30 -7.33
CA GLU A 147 -2.24 17.89 -7.34
C GLU A 147 -2.39 17.38 -5.91
N GLN A 148 -1.39 17.59 -5.06
CA GLN A 148 -1.39 17.11 -3.67
C GLN A 148 -2.54 17.71 -2.85
N ARG A 149 -2.85 18.98 -3.04
CA ARG A 149 -3.94 19.67 -2.36
C ARG A 149 -5.32 19.10 -2.69
N LEU A 150 -5.48 18.55 -3.89
CA LEU A 150 -6.78 18.05 -4.40
C LEU A 150 -6.88 16.52 -4.39
N ILE A 151 -5.94 15.81 -3.73
CA ILE A 151 -6.10 14.37 -3.46
C ILE A 151 -7.36 14.16 -2.62
N GLY A 152 -8.26 13.27 -3.07
CA GLY A 152 -9.58 13.07 -2.47
C GLY A 152 -10.62 14.15 -2.85
N GLY A 153 -10.19 15.30 -3.37
CA GLY A 153 -11.06 16.35 -3.92
C GLY A 153 -11.22 16.28 -5.45
N GLY A 154 -10.96 15.12 -6.04
CA GLY A 154 -11.07 14.89 -7.49
C GLY A 154 -9.78 14.41 -8.14
N VAL A 155 -8.65 14.43 -7.44
CA VAL A 155 -7.42 13.74 -7.83
C VAL A 155 -7.39 12.35 -7.23
N SER A 156 -7.25 11.32 -8.05
CA SER A 156 -7.17 9.91 -7.66
C SER A 156 -6.06 9.18 -8.40
N ALA A 157 -5.53 8.12 -7.79
CA ALA A 157 -4.59 7.20 -8.42
C ALA A 157 -5.19 5.81 -8.70
N CYS A 158 -6.53 5.66 -8.61
CA CYS A 158 -7.23 4.40 -8.81
C CYS A 158 -8.57 4.62 -9.52
N ALA A 159 -8.62 4.41 -10.82
CA ALA A 159 -9.85 4.56 -11.59
C ALA A 159 -10.94 3.54 -11.20
N VAL A 160 -10.55 2.32 -10.82
CA VAL A 160 -11.50 1.28 -10.38
C VAL A 160 -12.12 1.62 -9.02
N CYS A 161 -11.38 2.36 -8.17
CA CYS A 161 -11.89 2.81 -6.87
C CYS A 161 -12.89 3.96 -7.03
N ASP A 162 -12.47 5.02 -7.71
CA ASP A 162 -13.15 6.32 -7.66
C ASP A 162 -13.88 6.68 -8.97
N GLY A 163 -13.63 5.95 -10.04
CA GLY A 163 -14.20 6.28 -11.37
C GLY A 163 -15.72 6.32 -11.40
N PHE A 164 -16.38 5.53 -10.55
CA PHE A 164 -17.84 5.50 -10.50
C PHE A 164 -18.47 6.85 -10.06
N PHE A 165 -17.78 7.61 -9.20
CA PHE A 165 -18.25 8.94 -8.76
C PHE A 165 -18.32 9.97 -9.90
N TYR A 166 -17.60 9.69 -11.02
CA TYR A 166 -17.56 10.56 -12.21
C TYR A 166 -18.42 10.04 -13.37
N LYS A 167 -19.39 9.17 -13.08
CA LYS A 167 -20.30 8.63 -14.10
C LYS A 167 -21.00 9.74 -14.89
N GLY A 168 -20.84 9.70 -16.22
CA GLY A 168 -21.42 10.70 -17.13
C GLY A 168 -20.70 12.06 -17.16
N GLN A 169 -19.59 12.20 -16.46
CA GLN A 169 -18.81 13.45 -16.39
C GLN A 169 -17.59 13.38 -17.30
N GLU A 170 -16.90 14.50 -17.50
CA GLU A 170 -15.64 14.58 -18.22
C GLU A 170 -14.48 14.47 -17.23
N VAL A 171 -13.54 13.57 -17.52
CA VAL A 171 -12.37 13.30 -16.68
C VAL A 171 -11.09 13.31 -17.50
N ALA A 172 -9.95 13.45 -16.83
CA ALA A 172 -8.65 13.25 -17.45
C ALA A 172 -7.87 12.16 -16.73
N ILE A 173 -6.99 11.49 -17.48
CA ILE A 173 -6.04 10.52 -16.96
C ILE A 173 -4.65 10.78 -17.53
N VAL A 174 -3.62 10.76 -16.67
CA VAL A 174 -2.23 10.89 -17.10
C VAL A 174 -1.51 9.55 -16.97
N GLY A 175 -0.84 9.15 -18.04
CA GLY A 175 -0.04 7.94 -18.11
C GLY A 175 0.04 7.38 -19.53
N GLY A 176 0.95 6.44 -19.78
CA GLY A 176 1.16 5.87 -21.12
C GLY A 176 1.55 4.39 -21.11
N GLY A 177 1.46 3.71 -19.97
CA GLY A 177 1.65 2.26 -19.81
C GLY A 177 0.35 1.47 -19.91
N ASP A 178 0.44 0.14 -19.77
CA ASP A 178 -0.74 -0.75 -19.82
C ASP A 178 -1.79 -0.37 -18.76
N THR A 179 -1.39 -0.10 -17.52
CA THR A 179 -2.30 0.32 -16.44
C THR A 179 -3.07 1.59 -16.83
N ALA A 180 -2.38 2.61 -17.37
CA ALA A 180 -3.05 3.85 -17.79
C ALA A 180 -4.04 3.62 -18.94
N ALA A 181 -3.70 2.73 -19.88
CA ALA A 181 -4.59 2.36 -20.99
C ALA A 181 -5.80 1.56 -20.52
N GLU A 182 -5.62 0.65 -19.55
CA GLU A 182 -6.68 -0.11 -18.92
C GLU A 182 -7.63 0.79 -18.15
N GLU A 183 -7.10 1.65 -17.28
CA GLU A 183 -7.88 2.61 -16.51
C GLU A 183 -8.61 3.63 -17.41
N ALA A 184 -7.96 4.13 -18.48
CA ALA A 184 -8.62 5.01 -19.45
C ALA A 184 -9.81 4.31 -20.15
N THR A 185 -9.64 3.03 -20.52
CA THR A 185 -10.74 2.26 -21.14
C THR A 185 -11.84 1.92 -20.16
N TYR A 186 -11.52 1.69 -18.88
CA TYR A 186 -12.49 1.53 -17.81
C TYR A 186 -13.32 2.82 -17.62
N LEU A 187 -12.66 3.97 -17.45
CA LEU A 187 -13.30 5.28 -17.33
C LEU A 187 -14.18 5.60 -18.55
N ALA A 188 -13.74 5.25 -19.76
CA ALA A 188 -14.51 5.46 -20.99
C ALA A 188 -15.83 4.68 -21.04
N ASN A 189 -16.00 3.62 -20.23
CA ASN A 189 -17.26 2.90 -20.14
C ASN A 189 -18.30 3.61 -19.26
N ILE A 190 -17.87 4.51 -18.39
CA ILE A 190 -18.72 5.14 -17.37
C ILE A 190 -18.79 6.67 -17.48
N CYS A 191 -17.73 7.30 -17.95
CA CYS A 191 -17.64 8.75 -18.13
C CYS A 191 -18.09 9.18 -19.54
N SER A 192 -18.53 10.43 -19.69
CA SER A 192 -18.94 10.97 -20.98
C SER A 192 -17.73 11.20 -21.90
N LYS A 193 -16.60 11.62 -21.34
CA LYS A 193 -15.34 11.85 -22.07
C LYS A 193 -14.14 11.59 -21.15
N VAL A 194 -13.08 11.00 -21.71
CA VAL A 194 -11.81 10.78 -21.05
C VAL A 194 -10.70 11.45 -21.85
N THR A 195 -10.04 12.44 -21.27
CA THR A 195 -8.84 13.03 -21.89
C THR A 195 -7.60 12.30 -21.36
N MET A 196 -6.96 11.47 -22.23
CA MET A 196 -5.77 10.72 -21.87
C MET A 196 -4.51 11.48 -22.25
N LEU A 197 -3.69 11.82 -21.26
CA LEU A 197 -2.48 12.64 -21.41
C LEU A 197 -1.23 11.77 -21.37
N VAL A 198 -0.48 11.77 -22.48
CA VAL A 198 0.74 10.98 -22.64
C VAL A 198 1.91 11.93 -22.87
N ARG A 199 2.90 11.95 -21.96
CA ARG A 199 4.06 12.85 -22.02
C ARG A 199 4.93 12.64 -23.26
N ARG A 200 4.97 11.41 -23.79
CA ARG A 200 5.76 11.02 -24.96
C ARG A 200 4.93 11.13 -26.23
N ASP A 201 5.58 10.95 -27.37
CA ASP A 201 4.95 10.86 -28.70
C ASP A 201 4.33 9.49 -28.98
N GLU A 202 4.52 8.51 -28.08
CA GLU A 202 3.91 7.18 -28.15
C GLU A 202 3.60 6.64 -26.76
N MET A 203 2.64 5.75 -26.68
CA MET A 203 2.37 4.94 -25.48
C MET A 203 3.38 3.79 -25.35
N ARG A 204 3.77 3.49 -24.10
CA ARG A 204 4.53 2.27 -23.76
C ARG A 204 3.65 1.05 -23.58
N ALA A 205 2.34 1.23 -23.55
CA ALA A 205 1.37 0.17 -23.45
C ALA A 205 1.52 -0.86 -24.58
N SER A 206 1.13 -2.09 -24.33
CA SER A 206 1.09 -3.15 -25.33
C SER A 206 0.22 -2.76 -26.53
N LYS A 207 0.50 -3.31 -27.71
CA LYS A 207 -0.30 -3.00 -28.92
C LYS A 207 -1.78 -3.32 -28.74
N ALA A 208 -2.09 -4.37 -27.98
CA ALA A 208 -3.48 -4.72 -27.65
C ALA A 208 -4.17 -3.61 -26.85
N MET A 209 -3.49 -3.05 -25.83
CA MET A 209 -4.04 -1.97 -25.02
C MET A 209 -4.12 -0.65 -25.80
N GLN A 210 -3.11 -0.33 -26.64
CA GLN A 210 -3.17 0.81 -27.55
C GLN A 210 -4.40 0.71 -28.50
N HIS A 211 -4.67 -0.49 -29.03
CA HIS A 211 -5.86 -0.71 -29.88
C HIS A 211 -7.16 -0.46 -29.09
N ARG A 212 -7.26 -0.95 -27.85
CA ARG A 212 -8.43 -0.71 -27.00
C ARG A 212 -8.68 0.78 -26.76
N VAL A 213 -7.65 1.54 -26.43
CA VAL A 213 -7.74 3.00 -26.25
C VAL A 213 -8.24 3.66 -27.54
N ASN A 214 -7.60 3.35 -28.68
CA ASN A 214 -7.95 3.97 -29.97
C ASN A 214 -9.33 3.55 -30.50
N SER A 215 -9.91 2.46 -30.01
CA SER A 215 -11.25 2.01 -30.41
C SER A 215 -12.39 2.72 -29.63
N LYS A 216 -12.06 3.50 -28.61
CA LYS A 216 -13.05 4.24 -27.82
C LYS A 216 -13.24 5.65 -28.37
N GLU A 217 -14.43 5.95 -28.88
CA GLU A 217 -14.76 7.25 -29.48
C GLU A 217 -14.72 8.41 -28.46
N ASN A 218 -14.95 8.11 -27.18
CA ASN A 218 -14.96 9.10 -26.11
C ASN A 218 -13.59 9.25 -25.38
N ILE A 219 -12.52 8.63 -25.89
CA ILE A 219 -11.16 8.90 -25.41
C ILE A 219 -10.47 9.92 -26.34
N ASP A 220 -10.16 11.09 -25.79
CA ASP A 220 -9.33 12.11 -26.43
C ASP A 220 -7.86 11.87 -26.03
N LEU A 221 -7.10 11.19 -26.90
CA LEU A 221 -5.71 10.83 -26.63
C LEU A 221 -4.76 11.94 -27.10
N ARG A 222 -4.05 12.54 -26.15
CA ARG A 222 -3.13 13.67 -26.37
C ARG A 222 -1.69 13.28 -26.07
N TYR A 223 -0.89 13.15 -27.09
CA TYR A 223 0.55 12.91 -26.99
C TYR A 223 1.33 14.20 -26.74
N ASN A 224 2.59 14.04 -26.28
CA ASN A 224 3.49 15.15 -25.95
C ASN A 224 2.88 16.15 -24.98
N THR A 225 1.99 15.72 -24.09
CA THR A 225 1.21 16.57 -23.22
C THR A 225 1.52 16.28 -21.76
N GLU A 226 1.81 17.34 -21.01
CA GLU A 226 2.11 17.30 -19.58
C GLU A 226 1.12 18.17 -18.81
N VAL A 227 0.84 17.77 -17.57
CA VAL A 227 0.02 18.57 -16.63
C VAL A 227 0.95 19.58 -15.96
N VAL A 228 0.54 20.83 -15.94
CA VAL A 228 1.26 21.94 -15.29
C VAL A 228 0.62 22.28 -13.95
N GLU A 229 -0.71 22.23 -13.89
CA GLU A 229 -1.48 22.61 -12.71
C GLU A 229 -2.83 21.88 -12.69
N VAL A 230 -3.25 21.45 -11.52
CA VAL A 230 -4.64 21.00 -11.29
C VAL A 230 -5.43 22.21 -10.79
N VAL A 231 -6.45 22.61 -11.56
CA VAL A 231 -7.27 23.79 -11.30
C VAL A 231 -8.44 23.42 -10.39
N GLY A 232 -8.69 24.23 -9.39
CA GLY A 232 -9.75 24.09 -8.41
C GLY A 232 -9.31 24.53 -7.02
N GLU A 233 -10.24 24.87 -6.15
CA GLU A 233 -9.97 25.27 -4.78
C GLU A 233 -10.12 24.08 -3.80
N ASN A 234 -11.30 23.48 -3.76
CA ASN A 234 -11.62 22.33 -2.90
C ASN A 234 -11.87 21.04 -3.68
N VAL A 235 -12.26 21.17 -4.95
CA VAL A 235 -12.47 20.06 -5.88
C VAL A 235 -11.80 20.37 -7.22
N VAL A 236 -11.55 19.33 -8.01
CA VAL A 236 -11.02 19.49 -9.36
C VAL A 236 -12.07 20.15 -10.27
N GLU A 237 -11.68 21.24 -10.91
CA GLU A 237 -12.48 21.98 -11.90
C GLU A 237 -11.87 21.95 -13.29
N GLY A 238 -10.58 21.62 -13.39
CA GLY A 238 -9.87 21.54 -14.65
C GLY A 238 -8.40 21.18 -14.51
N LEU A 239 -7.73 21.10 -15.66
CA LEU A 239 -6.27 20.95 -15.75
C LEU A 239 -5.71 22.02 -16.67
N LYS A 240 -4.62 22.63 -16.24
CA LYS A 240 -3.72 23.37 -17.12
C LYS A 240 -2.68 22.42 -17.68
N ILE A 241 -2.65 22.26 -18.97
CA ILE A 241 -1.77 21.34 -19.69
C ILE A 241 -0.86 22.10 -20.65
N ILE A 242 0.27 21.50 -20.99
CA ILE A 242 1.24 22.05 -21.95
C ILE A 242 1.63 20.96 -22.95
N ASN A 243 1.64 21.31 -24.22
CA ASN A 243 2.31 20.48 -25.21
C ASN A 243 3.84 20.70 -25.09
N ASN A 244 4.57 19.66 -24.74
CA ASN A 244 6.00 19.78 -24.45
C ASN A 244 6.89 19.97 -25.71
N LYS A 245 6.31 19.85 -26.92
CA LYS A 245 6.98 20.12 -28.21
C LYS A 245 6.69 21.54 -28.67
N THR A 246 5.42 21.95 -28.80
CA THR A 246 5.01 23.26 -29.31
C THR A 246 5.06 24.34 -28.23
N LYS A 247 5.08 23.97 -26.95
CA LYS A 247 5.01 24.87 -25.78
C LYS A 247 3.65 25.60 -25.64
N GLU A 248 2.67 25.23 -26.43
CA GLU A 248 1.31 25.74 -26.28
C GLU A 248 0.67 25.22 -24.99
N THR A 249 0.00 26.12 -24.30
CA THR A 249 -0.72 25.81 -23.05
C THR A 249 -2.23 25.91 -23.27
N GLU A 250 -2.97 25.03 -22.64
CA GLU A 250 -4.42 24.98 -22.67
C GLU A 250 -4.96 24.68 -21.28
N THR A 251 -6.14 25.17 -20.96
CA THR A 251 -6.89 24.74 -19.79
C THR A 251 -8.10 23.93 -20.25
N ILE A 252 -8.21 22.68 -19.80
CA ILE A 252 -9.34 21.80 -20.06
C ILE A 252 -10.21 21.72 -18.82
N ASN A 253 -11.53 21.75 -19.00
CA ASN A 253 -12.49 21.59 -17.90
C ASN A 253 -12.74 20.10 -17.68
N ILE A 254 -12.56 19.64 -16.45
CA ILE A 254 -12.80 18.26 -16.02
C ILE A 254 -13.20 18.28 -14.55
N THR A 255 -13.89 17.23 -14.10
CA THR A 255 -14.31 17.09 -12.70
C THR A 255 -13.49 16.06 -11.92
N GLY A 256 -12.75 15.19 -12.62
CA GLY A 256 -11.88 14.18 -12.03
C GLY A 256 -10.57 14.04 -12.78
N PHE A 257 -9.47 13.89 -12.04
CA PHE A 257 -8.13 13.70 -12.58
C PHE A 257 -7.50 12.42 -12.02
N PHE A 258 -7.19 11.47 -12.90
CA PHE A 258 -6.61 10.17 -12.55
C PHE A 258 -5.12 10.12 -12.89
N VAL A 259 -4.31 9.73 -11.90
CA VAL A 259 -2.84 9.70 -12.03
C VAL A 259 -2.38 8.25 -12.15
N ALA A 260 -2.25 7.76 -13.39
CA ALA A 260 -1.90 6.37 -13.71
C ALA A 260 -0.44 6.23 -14.18
N ILE A 261 0.51 6.77 -13.39
CA ILE A 261 1.96 6.73 -13.70
C ILE A 261 2.71 5.63 -12.95
N GLY A 262 1.97 4.75 -12.27
CA GLY A 262 2.46 3.57 -11.58
C GLY A 262 2.49 3.71 -10.06
N HIS A 263 2.92 2.62 -9.41
CA HIS A 263 3.07 2.51 -7.97
C HIS A 263 4.52 2.18 -7.62
N LYS A 264 4.88 2.37 -6.37
CA LYS A 264 6.13 1.92 -5.76
C LYS A 264 5.77 1.05 -4.56
N PRO A 265 6.13 -0.24 -4.55
CA PRO A 265 5.95 -1.06 -3.37
C PRO A 265 6.83 -0.57 -2.23
N ASN A 266 6.33 -0.66 -1.00
CA ASN A 266 7.04 -0.21 0.20
C ASN A 266 7.98 -1.33 0.69
N THR A 267 9.01 -1.61 -0.10
CA THR A 267 9.93 -2.75 0.03
C THR A 267 11.38 -2.35 0.28
N ASP A 268 11.70 -1.06 0.33
CA ASP A 268 13.08 -0.58 0.47
C ASP A 268 13.80 -1.19 1.68
N LEU A 269 13.05 -1.44 2.77
CA LEU A 269 13.53 -2.08 4.00
C LEU A 269 14.03 -3.52 3.79
N PHE A 270 13.48 -4.23 2.81
CA PHE A 270 13.70 -5.66 2.58
C PHE A 270 14.67 -5.95 1.45
N LYS A 271 15.24 -4.91 0.83
CA LYS A 271 16.26 -5.05 -0.23
C LYS A 271 17.41 -5.93 0.26
N ASP A 272 17.98 -6.68 -0.66
CA ASP A 272 19.11 -7.60 -0.44
C ASP A 272 18.80 -8.81 0.48
N GLN A 273 17.58 -8.91 1.01
CA GLN A 273 17.17 -10.04 1.85
C GLN A 273 16.02 -10.86 1.23
N LEU A 274 15.06 -10.20 0.58
CA LEU A 274 13.96 -10.87 -0.10
C LEU A 274 14.12 -10.78 -1.62
N GLU A 275 13.68 -11.83 -2.30
CA GLU A 275 13.57 -11.82 -3.75
C GLU A 275 12.47 -10.86 -4.19
N MET A 276 12.79 -9.99 -5.13
CA MET A 276 11.88 -8.98 -5.68
C MET A 276 11.90 -9.05 -7.21
N ASP A 277 10.78 -8.66 -7.81
CA ASP A 277 10.73 -8.49 -9.26
C ASP A 277 11.46 -7.19 -9.69
N GLU A 278 11.54 -6.98 -11.00
CA GLU A 278 12.19 -5.81 -11.60
C GLU A 278 11.57 -4.45 -11.22
N THR A 279 10.32 -4.48 -10.71
CA THR A 279 9.59 -3.29 -10.25
C THR A 279 9.63 -3.11 -8.72
N GLY A 280 10.28 -4.06 -8.01
CA GLY A 280 10.52 -4.01 -6.57
C GLY A 280 9.44 -4.69 -5.71
N TYR A 281 8.46 -5.36 -6.30
CA TYR A 281 7.47 -6.15 -5.56
C TYR A 281 8.08 -7.45 -5.02
N ILE A 282 7.71 -7.82 -3.79
CA ILE A 282 8.19 -9.07 -3.19
C ILE A 282 7.62 -10.26 -3.99
N ILE A 283 8.51 -11.17 -4.40
CA ILE A 283 8.11 -12.40 -5.07
C ILE A 283 7.63 -13.42 -4.05
N THR A 284 6.43 -13.95 -4.25
CA THR A 284 5.87 -15.03 -3.46
C THR A 284 5.85 -16.35 -4.25
N ASN A 285 5.90 -17.48 -3.54
CA ASN A 285 5.99 -18.79 -4.16
C ASN A 285 4.62 -19.27 -4.67
N GLY A 286 4.39 -19.16 -5.96
CA GLY A 286 3.17 -19.60 -6.64
C GLY A 286 1.91 -18.90 -6.13
N LYS A 287 0.95 -19.69 -5.62
CA LYS A 287 -0.31 -19.16 -5.08
C LYS A 287 -0.28 -18.93 -3.56
N THR A 288 0.89 -19.01 -2.94
CA THR A 288 1.07 -18.81 -1.50
C THR A 288 1.61 -17.42 -1.21
N THR A 289 1.66 -17.05 0.06
CA THR A 289 2.27 -15.78 0.52
C THR A 289 3.72 -15.95 0.98
N LYS A 290 4.28 -17.16 0.83
CA LYS A 290 5.65 -17.52 1.24
C LYS A 290 6.67 -16.82 0.38
N THR A 291 7.65 -16.18 1.02
CA THR A 291 8.83 -15.59 0.35
C THR A 291 9.94 -16.63 0.18
N ASN A 292 11.08 -16.20 -0.32
CA ASN A 292 12.31 -17.02 -0.37
C ASN A 292 12.92 -17.31 1.01
N ILE A 293 12.47 -16.66 2.09
CA ILE A 293 12.94 -16.85 3.46
C ILE A 293 11.89 -17.65 4.26
N PRO A 294 12.26 -18.79 4.89
CA PRO A 294 11.38 -19.55 5.75
C PRO A 294 10.80 -18.69 6.88
N GLY A 295 9.51 -18.77 7.15
CA GLY A 295 8.85 -17.99 8.20
C GLY A 295 8.56 -16.54 7.85
N VAL A 296 8.90 -16.08 6.64
CA VAL A 296 8.59 -14.73 6.16
C VAL A 296 7.56 -14.79 5.03
N PHE A 297 6.48 -14.03 5.17
CA PHE A 297 5.32 -13.99 4.27
C PHE A 297 5.07 -12.55 3.81
N ALA A 298 4.51 -12.39 2.61
CA ALA A 298 4.13 -11.08 2.09
C ALA A 298 2.66 -11.08 1.65
N SER A 299 1.91 -10.02 1.98
CA SER A 299 0.49 -9.88 1.67
C SER A 299 0.08 -8.45 1.33
N GLY A 300 -0.96 -8.31 0.56
CA GLY A 300 -1.42 -7.02 0.03
C GLY A 300 -0.52 -6.50 -1.09
N ASP A 301 -0.60 -5.20 -1.30
CA ASP A 301 0.01 -4.54 -2.45
C ASP A 301 1.55 -4.56 -2.46
N VAL A 302 2.19 -4.98 -1.37
CA VAL A 302 3.66 -5.15 -1.32
C VAL A 302 4.14 -6.29 -2.22
N GLN A 303 3.25 -7.25 -2.56
CA GLN A 303 3.48 -8.39 -3.45
C GLN A 303 2.50 -8.43 -4.65
N ASP A 304 1.31 -7.78 -4.53
CA ASP A 304 0.31 -7.74 -5.60
C ASP A 304 0.46 -6.47 -6.43
N LYS A 305 1.08 -6.60 -7.60
CA LYS A 305 1.23 -5.51 -8.56
C LYS A 305 0.04 -5.37 -9.53
N GLU A 306 -0.88 -6.34 -9.52
CA GLU A 306 -1.96 -6.43 -10.51
C GLU A 306 -3.25 -5.77 -10.01
N TYR A 307 -3.77 -6.21 -8.88
CA TYR A 307 -5.11 -5.82 -8.43
C TYR A 307 -5.14 -4.56 -7.56
N ARG A 308 -4.29 -4.48 -6.54
CA ARG A 308 -4.21 -3.34 -5.59
C ARG A 308 -5.59 -2.88 -5.09
N GLN A 309 -6.38 -3.84 -4.60
CA GLN A 309 -7.69 -3.60 -4.03
C GLN A 309 -7.72 -3.98 -2.55
N ALA A 310 -8.50 -3.24 -1.75
CA ALA A 310 -8.65 -3.52 -0.32
C ALA A 310 -9.10 -4.97 -0.05
N VAL A 311 -10.02 -5.50 -0.85
CA VAL A 311 -10.54 -6.86 -0.71
C VAL A 311 -9.52 -7.93 -1.10
N THR A 312 -8.70 -7.72 -2.13
CA THR A 312 -7.61 -8.65 -2.49
C THR A 312 -6.49 -8.58 -1.46
N ALA A 313 -6.18 -7.39 -0.95
CA ALA A 313 -5.23 -7.21 0.13
C ALA A 313 -5.68 -7.94 1.41
N ALA A 314 -6.94 -7.80 1.81
CA ALA A 314 -7.53 -8.55 2.92
C ALA A 314 -7.46 -10.07 2.67
N GLY A 315 -7.79 -10.53 1.45
CA GLY A 315 -7.72 -11.95 1.08
C GLY A 315 -6.32 -12.53 1.21
N THR A 316 -5.29 -11.80 0.74
CA THR A 316 -3.89 -12.25 0.89
C THR A 316 -3.39 -12.13 2.33
N GLY A 317 -3.91 -11.19 3.13
CA GLY A 317 -3.68 -11.13 4.57
C GLY A 317 -4.18 -12.38 5.31
N CYS A 318 -5.39 -12.85 4.97
CA CYS A 318 -5.90 -14.14 5.46
C CYS A 318 -4.97 -15.29 5.05
N MET A 319 -4.53 -15.35 3.79
CA MET A 319 -3.62 -16.39 3.31
C MET A 319 -2.29 -16.39 4.07
N ALA A 320 -1.72 -15.20 4.34
CA ALA A 320 -0.45 -15.07 5.05
C ALA A 320 -0.54 -15.58 6.49
N ALA A 321 -1.62 -15.30 7.19
CA ALA A 321 -1.85 -15.84 8.53
C ALA A 321 -1.96 -17.37 8.54
N LEU A 322 -2.68 -17.96 7.57
CA LEU A 322 -2.80 -19.41 7.42
C LEU A 322 -1.47 -20.06 7.03
N ASP A 323 -0.68 -19.42 6.18
CA ASP A 323 0.66 -19.90 5.83
C ASP A 323 1.61 -19.84 7.03
N ALA A 324 1.52 -18.78 7.87
CA ALA A 324 2.29 -18.65 9.10
C ALA A 324 1.89 -19.73 10.13
N GLU A 325 0.60 -20.00 10.32
CA GLU A 325 0.09 -21.08 11.17
C GLU A 325 0.66 -22.44 10.75
N ARG A 326 0.53 -22.78 9.46
CA ARG A 326 1.05 -24.04 8.90
C ARG A 326 2.57 -24.15 9.05
N TYR A 327 3.28 -23.07 8.87
CA TYR A 327 4.74 -23.03 9.05
C TYR A 327 5.10 -23.33 10.51
N LEU A 328 4.48 -22.63 11.48
CA LEU A 328 4.71 -22.85 12.91
C LEU A 328 4.40 -24.30 13.31
N ALA A 329 3.26 -24.84 12.89
CA ALA A 329 2.93 -26.25 13.12
C ALA A 329 3.98 -27.21 12.53
N SER A 330 4.58 -26.88 11.37
CA SER A 330 5.60 -27.72 10.73
C SER A 330 6.94 -27.75 11.47
N ILE A 331 7.21 -26.75 12.32
CA ILE A 331 8.43 -26.69 13.14
C ILE A 331 8.18 -27.06 14.62
N GLY A 332 6.94 -27.50 14.95
CA GLY A 332 6.59 -27.99 16.29
C GLY A 332 6.27 -26.89 17.30
N ASP A 333 5.70 -25.77 16.85
CA ASP A 333 5.45 -24.57 17.68
C ASP A 333 3.96 -24.17 17.75
#